data_d4bdbe4e75a9c8cd47fa4aed3599d196
#
_entry.id   d4bdbe4e75a9c8cd47fa4aed3599d196
#
_cell.length_a   1.000
_cell.length_b   1.000
_cell.length_c   1.000
_cell.angle_alpha   90.00
_cell.angle_beta   90.00
_cell.angle_gamma   90.00
#
_symmetry.space_group_name_H-M   'P 1'
#
loop_
_entity.id
_entity.type
_entity.pdbx_description
1 polymer ?
#
loop_
_entity_poly.entity_id
_entity_poly.type
_entity_poly.pdbx_seq_one_letter_code
_entity_poly.pdbx_strand_id
1 'polypeptide(L)'
;MKLAVRLDTAKLDDLIKQAPEKAHKIVARTAFAVQGKAAVLTPKDTHALENSITTKQVGPFTYWVHDGVEYGIYQEFGTSRMAAQPFMVPAVESVREQFEREIAEAVKP
;
A
#
# COMPACT_ATOMS: atom_id res chain seq x y z
N MET A 1 3.62 -11.34 6.85
CA MET A 1 4.56 -10.90 5.79
C MET A 1 4.74 -9.39 5.86
N LYS A 2 5.95 -8.95 5.77
CA LYS A 2 6.23 -7.54 5.58
C LYS A 2 6.80 -7.33 4.18
N LEU A 3 6.09 -6.54 3.39
CA LEU A 3 6.54 -6.17 2.06
C LEU A 3 6.63 -4.66 2.01
N ALA A 4 7.84 -4.14 1.78
CA ALA A 4 8.05 -2.70 1.66
C ALA A 4 8.12 -2.34 0.19
N VAL A 5 7.23 -1.44 -0.26
CA VAL A 5 7.28 -0.87 -1.59
C VAL A 5 7.57 0.61 -1.45
N ARG A 6 8.60 1.08 -2.14
CA ARG A 6 8.99 2.48 -2.11
C ARG A 6 8.54 3.18 -3.37
N LEU A 7 7.93 4.34 -3.19
CA LEU A 7 7.54 5.23 -4.26
C LEU A 7 8.53 6.40 -4.32
N ASP A 8 8.58 7.09 -5.46
CA ASP A 8 9.36 8.33 -5.53
C ASP A 8 8.76 9.37 -4.61
N THR A 9 9.53 9.79 -3.61
CA THR A 9 9.06 10.69 -2.56
C THR A 9 9.59 12.11 -2.67
N ALA A 10 10.32 12.46 -3.72
CA ALA A 10 10.90 13.79 -3.85
C ALA A 10 9.83 14.89 -3.77
N LYS A 11 8.74 14.74 -4.54
CA LYS A 11 7.62 15.69 -4.52
C LYS A 11 6.84 15.63 -3.22
N LEU A 12 6.76 14.46 -2.61
CA LEU A 12 6.12 14.32 -1.30
C LEU A 12 6.89 15.11 -0.24
N ASP A 13 8.21 15.06 -0.25
CA ASP A 13 9.03 15.82 0.68
C ASP A 13 8.78 17.33 0.54
N ASP A 14 8.65 17.80 -0.69
CA ASP A 14 8.29 19.19 -0.95
C ASP A 14 6.90 19.54 -0.41
N LEU A 15 5.94 18.66 -0.61
CA LEU A 15 4.59 18.87 -0.13
C LEU A 15 4.54 18.88 1.41
N ILE A 16 5.30 18.02 2.06
CA ILE A 16 5.40 18.01 3.53
C ILE A 16 5.86 19.36 4.06
N LYS A 17 6.83 19.98 3.38
CA LYS A 17 7.31 21.31 3.76
C LYS A 17 6.28 22.40 3.51
N GLN A 18 5.53 22.31 2.42
CA GLN A 18 4.54 23.33 2.03
C GLN A 18 3.24 23.20 2.79
N ALA A 19 2.73 21.99 2.95
CA ALA A 19 1.42 21.73 3.52
C ALA A 19 1.40 20.33 4.15
N PRO A 20 1.93 20.19 5.38
CA PRO A 20 2.05 18.87 6.01
C PRO A 20 0.71 18.17 6.23
N GLU A 21 -0.37 18.91 6.53
CA GLU A 21 -1.68 18.29 6.71
C GLU A 21 -2.22 17.68 5.42
N LYS A 22 -2.02 18.38 4.31
CA LYS A 22 -2.43 17.88 2.99
C LYS A 22 -1.62 16.64 2.63
N ALA A 23 -0.31 16.66 2.87
CA ALA A 23 0.56 15.51 2.64
C ALA A 23 0.10 14.30 3.46
N HIS A 24 -0.20 14.51 4.75
CA HIS A 24 -0.70 13.44 5.62
C HIS A 24 -1.99 12.83 5.07
N LYS A 25 -2.95 13.64 4.65
CA LYS A 25 -4.23 13.16 4.12
C LYS A 25 -4.03 12.30 2.87
N ILE A 26 -3.15 12.72 1.97
CA ILE A 26 -2.89 11.97 0.74
C ILE A 26 -2.24 10.63 1.05
N VAL A 27 -1.23 10.62 1.93
CA VAL A 27 -0.54 9.39 2.33
C VAL A 27 -1.51 8.43 3.01
N ALA A 28 -2.31 8.93 3.96
CA ALA A 28 -3.28 8.09 4.68
C ALA A 28 -4.32 7.49 3.74
N ARG A 29 -4.90 8.30 2.88
CA ARG A 29 -5.91 7.84 1.92
C ARG A 29 -5.32 6.79 0.97
N THR A 30 -4.10 7.00 0.51
CA THR A 30 -3.42 6.05 -0.36
C THR A 30 -3.16 4.72 0.35
N ALA A 31 -2.73 4.76 1.62
CA ALA A 31 -2.50 3.54 2.39
C ALA A 31 -3.78 2.72 2.55
N PHE A 32 -4.90 3.36 2.88
CA PHE A 32 -6.18 2.66 2.98
C PHE A 32 -6.68 2.17 1.63
N ALA A 33 -6.36 2.87 0.54
CA ALA A 33 -6.67 2.38 -0.81
C ALA A 33 -5.88 1.11 -1.13
N VAL A 34 -4.62 1.03 -0.72
CA VAL A 34 -3.81 -0.19 -0.86
C VAL A 34 -4.46 -1.34 -0.11
N GLN A 35 -4.89 -1.11 1.13
CA GLN A 35 -5.57 -2.14 1.91
C GLN A 35 -6.80 -2.67 1.17
N GLY A 36 -7.64 -1.78 0.67
CA GLY A 36 -8.85 -2.16 -0.05
C GLY A 36 -8.55 -2.95 -1.32
N LYS A 37 -7.56 -2.52 -2.10
CA LYS A 37 -7.15 -3.22 -3.32
C LYS A 37 -6.54 -4.58 -3.01
N ALA A 38 -5.72 -4.67 -1.98
CA ALA A 38 -5.13 -5.93 -1.56
C ALA A 38 -6.21 -6.93 -1.15
N ALA A 39 -7.23 -6.48 -0.40
CA ALA A 39 -8.34 -7.34 -0.01
C ALA A 39 -9.10 -7.88 -1.22
N VAL A 40 -9.33 -7.04 -2.23
CA VAL A 40 -10.02 -7.47 -3.46
C VAL A 40 -9.19 -8.50 -4.23
N LEU A 41 -7.88 -8.36 -4.21
CA LEU A 41 -6.98 -9.22 -4.99
C LEU A 41 -6.63 -10.54 -4.30
N THR A 42 -6.94 -10.70 -3.02
CA THR A 42 -6.71 -11.99 -2.34
C THR A 42 -7.63 -13.07 -2.90
N PRO A 43 -7.13 -14.32 -3.06
CA PRO A 43 -7.99 -15.43 -3.47
C PRO A 43 -9.16 -15.62 -2.50
N LYS A 44 -10.36 -15.92 -3.02
CA LYS A 44 -11.59 -15.96 -2.21
C LYS A 44 -11.67 -17.16 -1.28
N ASP A 45 -10.89 -18.20 -1.52
CA ASP A 45 -10.79 -19.34 -0.61
C ASP A 45 -9.87 -19.05 0.59
N THR A 46 -9.29 -17.84 0.66
CA THR A 46 -8.39 -17.43 1.74
C THR A 46 -8.96 -16.24 2.50
N HIS A 47 -10.21 -16.35 2.98
CA HIS A 47 -10.85 -15.25 3.73
C HIS A 47 -10.04 -14.82 4.95
N ALA A 48 -9.33 -15.74 5.59
CA ALA A 48 -8.47 -15.40 6.72
C ALA A 48 -7.38 -14.40 6.30
N LEU A 49 -6.78 -14.59 5.12
CA LEU A 49 -5.78 -13.65 4.60
C LEU A 49 -6.43 -12.29 4.29
N GLU A 50 -7.55 -12.29 3.58
CA GLU A 50 -8.28 -11.06 3.25
C GLU A 50 -8.62 -10.26 4.51
N ASN A 51 -9.14 -10.94 5.54
CA ASN A 51 -9.54 -10.30 6.79
C ASN A 51 -8.36 -9.89 7.67
N SER A 52 -7.16 -10.40 7.41
CA SER A 52 -5.97 -10.07 8.18
C SER A 52 -5.25 -8.81 7.68
N ILE A 53 -5.62 -8.30 6.52
CA ILE A 53 -4.96 -7.13 5.93
C ILE A 53 -5.37 -5.88 6.71
N THR A 54 -4.38 -5.21 7.30
CA THR A 54 -4.61 -4.02 8.11
C THR A 54 -3.65 -2.90 7.71
N THR A 55 -4.07 -1.68 8.02
CA THR A 55 -3.27 -0.48 7.80
C THR A 55 -2.98 0.15 9.15
N LYS A 56 -1.71 0.48 9.40
CA LYS A 56 -1.26 1.05 10.66
C LYS A 56 -0.41 2.28 10.39
N GLN A 57 -0.74 3.38 11.05
CA GLN A 57 0.11 4.56 11.03
C GLN A 57 1.32 4.32 11.95
N VAL A 58 2.51 4.50 11.40
CA VAL A 58 3.77 4.31 12.15
C VAL A 58 4.60 5.59 12.22
N GLY A 59 4.15 6.65 11.58
CA GLY A 59 4.77 7.96 11.62
C GLY A 59 3.84 8.99 11.02
N PRO A 60 4.20 10.29 11.06
CA PRO A 60 3.33 11.35 10.54
C PRO A 60 3.00 11.19 9.05
N PHE A 61 3.93 10.61 8.28
CA PHE A 61 3.77 10.44 6.83
C PHE A 61 4.09 9.02 6.41
N THR A 62 3.99 8.06 7.31
CA THR A 62 4.34 6.67 7.06
C THR A 62 3.23 5.75 7.56
N TYR A 63 2.77 4.89 6.69
CA TYR A 63 1.78 3.86 7.00
C TYR A 63 2.28 2.51 6.53
N TRP A 64 1.95 1.48 7.27
CA TRP A 64 2.20 0.10 6.90
C TRP A 64 0.89 -0.57 6.55
N VAL A 65 0.85 -1.24 5.41
CA VAL A 65 -0.24 -2.14 5.03
C VAL A 65 0.34 -3.55 5.06
N HIS A 66 -0.21 -4.40 5.90
CA HIS A 66 0.36 -5.73 6.11
C HIS A 66 -0.74 -6.76 6.36
N ASP A 67 -0.41 -8.04 6.14
CA ASP A 67 -1.29 -9.14 6.52
C ASP A 67 -0.83 -9.74 7.84
N GLY A 68 -1.76 -10.46 8.51
CA GLY A 68 -1.49 -11.08 9.80
C GLY A 68 -1.34 -12.59 9.74
N VAL A 69 -1.23 -13.18 8.53
CA VAL A 69 -1.13 -14.63 8.38
C VAL A 69 0.19 -15.02 7.74
N GLU A 70 0.75 -16.14 8.17
CA GLU A 70 2.07 -16.58 7.71
C GLU A 70 2.09 -16.95 6.23
N TYR A 71 1.00 -17.51 5.73
CA TYR A 71 0.97 -17.95 4.33
C TYR A 71 0.81 -16.83 3.30
N GLY A 72 0.68 -15.58 3.76
CA GLY A 72 0.60 -14.43 2.84
C GLY A 72 1.79 -14.32 1.92
N ILE A 73 3.00 -14.62 2.41
CA ILE A 73 4.21 -14.58 1.59
C ILE A 73 4.15 -15.63 0.47
N TYR A 74 3.56 -16.79 0.74
CA TYR A 74 3.42 -17.84 -0.26
C TYR A 74 2.41 -17.48 -1.33
N GLN A 75 1.34 -16.76 -0.97
CA GLN A 75 0.40 -16.24 -1.94
C GLN A 75 1.08 -15.22 -2.87
N GLU A 76 1.89 -14.33 -2.31
CA GLU A 76 2.53 -13.27 -3.08
C GLU A 76 3.55 -13.82 -4.07
N PHE A 77 4.40 -14.75 -3.63
CA PHE A 77 5.57 -15.19 -4.39
C PHE A 77 5.48 -16.63 -4.90
N GLY A 78 4.48 -17.39 -4.44
CA GLY A 78 4.35 -18.80 -4.79
C GLY A 78 5.32 -19.69 -4.04
N THR A 79 5.23 -20.97 -4.31
CA THR A 79 6.14 -22.00 -3.79
C THR A 79 6.48 -22.96 -4.92
N SER A 80 7.34 -23.98 -4.62
CA SER A 80 7.64 -25.02 -5.60
C SER A 80 6.42 -25.84 -6.02
N ARG A 81 5.32 -25.78 -5.23
CA ARG A 81 4.10 -26.57 -5.49
C ARG A 81 2.89 -25.69 -5.82
N MET A 82 3.01 -24.38 -5.72
CA MET A 82 1.89 -23.47 -5.88
C MET A 82 2.35 -22.24 -6.67
N ALA A 83 1.60 -21.90 -7.72
CA ALA A 83 1.86 -20.69 -8.48
C ALA A 83 1.58 -19.46 -7.62
N ALA A 84 2.35 -18.40 -7.85
CA ALA A 84 2.12 -17.12 -7.17
C ALA A 84 0.74 -16.55 -7.54
N GLN A 85 0.05 -16.00 -6.54
CA GLN A 85 -1.18 -15.22 -6.74
C GLN A 85 -0.99 -13.90 -5.99
N PRO A 86 -0.23 -12.95 -6.56
CA PRO A 86 0.13 -11.72 -5.88
C PRO A 86 -1.11 -10.88 -5.53
N PHE A 87 -1.07 -10.25 -4.39
CA PHE A 87 -2.16 -9.36 -3.96
C PHE A 87 -1.63 -8.02 -3.44
N MET A 88 -0.48 -8.01 -2.76
CA MET A 88 0.06 -6.78 -2.16
C MET A 88 0.78 -5.90 -3.19
N VAL A 89 1.69 -6.48 -3.97
CA VAL A 89 2.42 -5.70 -4.98
C VAL A 89 1.47 -5.13 -6.04
N PRO A 90 0.54 -5.93 -6.61
CA PRO A 90 -0.43 -5.36 -7.56
C PRO A 90 -1.32 -4.30 -6.93
N ALA A 91 -1.66 -4.42 -5.63
CA ALA A 91 -2.46 -3.41 -4.93
C ALA A 91 -1.72 -2.08 -4.90
N VAL A 92 -0.43 -2.09 -4.55
CA VAL A 92 0.39 -0.86 -4.54
C VAL A 92 0.51 -0.30 -5.95
N GLU A 93 0.78 -1.15 -6.94
CA GLU A 93 0.92 -0.70 -8.32
C GLU A 93 -0.37 -0.05 -8.85
N SER A 94 -1.53 -0.59 -8.46
CA SER A 94 -2.82 -0.05 -8.91
C SER A 94 -3.11 1.35 -8.40
N VAL A 95 -2.53 1.76 -7.27
CA VAL A 95 -2.75 3.10 -6.69
C VAL A 95 -1.57 4.04 -6.90
N ARG A 96 -0.44 3.55 -7.40
CA ARG A 96 0.78 4.33 -7.54
C ARG A 96 0.58 5.58 -8.41
N GLU A 97 -0.01 5.41 -9.57
CA GLU A 97 -0.19 6.51 -10.51
C GLU A 97 -1.07 7.61 -9.92
N GLN A 98 -2.16 7.22 -9.27
CA GLN A 98 -3.05 8.18 -8.63
C GLN A 98 -2.33 8.92 -7.50
N PHE A 99 -1.56 8.20 -6.68
CA PHE A 99 -0.78 8.81 -5.60
C PHE A 99 0.20 9.84 -6.15
N GLU A 100 0.97 9.47 -7.16
CA GLU A 100 1.96 10.36 -7.75
C GLU A 100 1.30 11.59 -8.38
N ARG A 101 0.15 11.41 -9.02
CA ARG A 101 -0.62 12.50 -9.59
C ARG A 101 -1.15 13.44 -8.51
N GLU A 102 -1.72 12.92 -7.44
CA GLU A 102 -2.24 13.75 -6.35
C GLU A 102 -1.13 14.58 -5.70
N ILE A 103 0.04 13.97 -5.48
CA ILE A 103 1.18 14.69 -4.91
C ILE A 103 1.63 15.79 -5.87
N ALA A 104 1.76 15.50 -7.16
CA ALA A 104 2.20 16.47 -8.16
C ALA A 104 1.23 17.65 -8.26
N GLU A 105 -0.08 17.39 -8.18
CA GLU A 105 -1.09 18.46 -8.24
C GLU A 105 -1.13 19.29 -6.97
N ALA A 106 -0.80 18.70 -5.83
CA ALA A 106 -0.84 19.38 -4.54
C ALA A 106 0.39 20.26 -4.30
N VAL A 107 1.55 19.87 -4.85
CA VAL A 107 2.78 20.64 -4.70
C VAL A 107 2.70 21.89 -5.56
N LYS A 108 2.97 23.05 -4.95
CA LYS A 108 3.04 24.30 -5.68
C LYS A 108 4.47 24.52 -6.20
N PRO A 109 4.59 25.02 -7.43
CA PRO A 109 5.92 25.34 -7.98
C PRO A 109 6.60 26.48 -7.23
#